data_e6d1428aac9698047ee3e2115f6d94aa
#
_entry.id   e6d1428aac9698047ee3e2115f6d94aa
#
_cell.length_a   1.000
_cell.length_b   1.000
_cell.length_c   1.000
_cell.angle_alpha   90.00
_cell.angle_beta   90.00
_cell.angle_gamma   90.00
#
_symmetry.space_group_name_H-M   'P 1'
#
loop_
_entity.id
_entity.type
_entity.pdbx_description
1 polymer ?
#
loop_
_entity_poly.entity_id
_entity_poly.type
_entity_poly.pdbx_seq_one_letter_code
_entity_poly.pdbx_strand_id
1 'polypeptide(L)'
;MRNKIITSFFCLLLAVSALVGLLMPDRYYSEREKRTLAQKPKLAVADFISGKFSDELEKYLTDQVPLRDGWVTMKTYMELAIGKRESGGVYICKDKYLMDKFTSYSKKQLAANAAALADLQEKLAAEGVSMNTILVPMAAQVLTDKLPAYAPVADYAAILQVLTDADVDTTDVLSALAAHSSESIYYRTNHHWTSLGAYYAYCAWRDVQANADEWTQEVLCDDFYGTTWNKVPLPSVPAEEITAWYKRINRSVSYNNGQYETDSIYERKYLSGNDQYAVFLNSNQAQTVIEGSGKSGKLLLIKDSYGNTFSQFPVEDYAEVHVLDLRFFKGGCGGVRQRKRHHRCIGALWRAEFCEGYKSALLTETARRLRGAGQKADGQRAVGFLPILPTLRGGKGKLFA
;
A
#
# COMPACT_ATOMS: atom_id res chain seq x y z
N MET A 1 -47.86 -24.64 -6.11
CA MET A 1 -46.82 -25.68 -5.94
C MET A 1 -45.43 -25.10 -6.10
N ARG A 2 -45.10 -24.43 -7.22
CA ARG A 2 -43.76 -23.86 -7.50
C ARG A 2 -43.17 -22.99 -6.37
N ASN A 3 -43.95 -22.07 -5.82
CA ASN A 3 -43.49 -21.17 -4.75
C ASN A 3 -43.17 -21.94 -3.45
N LYS A 4 -43.95 -22.97 -3.10
CA LYS A 4 -43.67 -23.79 -1.91
C LYS A 4 -42.35 -24.56 -2.06
N ILE A 5 -42.09 -25.10 -3.25
CA ILE A 5 -40.83 -25.82 -3.54
C ILE A 5 -39.63 -24.88 -3.40
N ILE A 6 -39.72 -23.67 -4.00
CA ILE A 6 -38.61 -22.67 -3.93
C ILE A 6 -38.40 -22.23 -2.48
N THR A 7 -39.51 -21.95 -1.72
CA THR A 7 -39.38 -21.57 -0.31
C THR A 7 -38.78 -22.68 0.53
N SER A 8 -39.25 -23.94 0.34
CA SER A 8 -38.69 -25.10 1.08
C SER A 8 -37.21 -25.31 0.77
N PHE A 9 -36.83 -25.22 -0.51
CA PHE A 9 -35.40 -25.32 -0.91
C PHE A 9 -34.56 -24.22 -0.27
N PHE A 10 -35.04 -22.98 -0.29
CA PHE A 10 -34.33 -21.84 0.32
C PHE A 10 -34.19 -21.99 1.83
N CYS A 11 -35.27 -22.40 2.54
CA CYS A 11 -35.20 -22.64 3.97
C CYS A 11 -34.24 -23.79 4.32
N LEU A 12 -34.24 -24.87 3.51
CA LEU A 12 -33.30 -25.99 3.68
C LEU A 12 -31.86 -25.53 3.46
N LEU A 13 -31.61 -24.74 2.43
CA LEU A 13 -30.27 -24.19 2.15
C LEU A 13 -29.73 -23.36 3.34
N LEU A 14 -30.57 -22.49 3.89
CA LEU A 14 -30.23 -21.68 5.06
C LEU A 14 -29.97 -22.55 6.30
N ALA A 15 -30.82 -23.53 6.55
CA ALA A 15 -30.66 -24.43 7.70
C ALA A 15 -29.41 -25.29 7.60
N VAL A 16 -29.11 -25.81 6.42
CA VAL A 16 -27.88 -26.59 6.17
C VAL A 16 -26.65 -25.70 6.31
N SER A 17 -26.66 -24.47 5.74
CA SER A 17 -25.56 -23.53 5.87
C SER A 17 -25.30 -23.14 7.32
N ALA A 18 -26.36 -22.89 8.10
CA ALA A 18 -26.25 -22.58 9.51
C ALA A 18 -25.68 -23.77 10.32
N LEU A 19 -26.18 -25.00 10.05
CA LEU A 19 -25.69 -26.20 10.71
C LEU A 19 -24.21 -26.46 10.40
N VAL A 20 -23.83 -26.34 9.12
CA VAL A 20 -22.41 -26.50 8.70
C VAL A 20 -21.55 -25.43 9.37
N GLY A 21 -21.99 -24.17 9.40
CA GLY A 21 -21.27 -23.08 10.08
C GLY A 21 -21.09 -23.29 11.58
N LEU A 22 -22.05 -23.95 12.25
CA LEU A 22 -21.95 -24.30 13.66
C LEU A 22 -20.98 -25.46 13.94
N LEU A 23 -20.80 -26.35 12.96
CA LEU A 23 -19.95 -27.55 13.09
C LEU A 23 -18.53 -27.33 12.58
N MET A 24 -18.30 -26.36 11.71
CA MET A 24 -16.96 -26.05 11.20
C MET A 24 -16.16 -25.26 12.22
N PRO A 25 -14.83 -25.51 12.35
CA PRO A 25 -13.98 -24.69 13.16
C PRO A 25 -13.84 -23.29 12.55
N ASP A 26 -13.77 -22.27 13.43
CA ASP A 26 -13.53 -20.89 13.02
C ASP A 26 -12.18 -20.74 12.32
N ARG A 27 -12.16 -20.04 11.19
CA ARG A 27 -10.92 -19.69 10.49
C ARG A 27 -10.37 -18.41 11.08
N TYR A 28 -9.11 -18.42 11.47
CA TYR A 28 -8.44 -17.22 12.02
C TYR A 28 -8.04 -16.24 10.92
N TYR A 29 -7.60 -16.73 9.78
CA TYR A 29 -7.04 -15.93 8.70
C TYR A 29 -7.64 -16.34 7.35
N SER A 30 -7.86 -15.37 6.47
CA SER A 30 -8.21 -15.59 5.07
C SER A 30 -6.97 -15.44 4.21
N GLU A 31 -6.47 -16.54 3.70
CA GLU A 31 -5.35 -16.55 2.75
C GLU A 31 -5.69 -15.77 1.47
N ARG A 32 -6.94 -15.79 1.07
CA ARG A 32 -7.43 -15.09 -0.10
C ARG A 32 -7.52 -13.57 0.11
N GLU A 33 -8.08 -13.13 1.24
CA GLU A 33 -8.26 -11.70 1.52
C GLU A 33 -7.04 -11.07 2.21
N LYS A 34 -6.04 -11.85 2.58
CA LYS A 34 -4.83 -11.42 3.29
C LYS A 34 -5.15 -10.64 4.56
N ARG A 35 -6.15 -11.12 5.31
CA ARG A 35 -6.56 -10.49 6.57
C ARG A 35 -7.02 -11.48 7.61
N THR A 36 -6.92 -11.06 8.85
CA THR A 36 -7.56 -11.76 9.99
C THR A 36 -9.07 -11.69 9.85
N LEU A 37 -9.73 -12.82 10.00
CA LEU A 37 -11.18 -12.92 10.03
C LEU A 37 -11.73 -12.62 11.42
N ALA A 38 -12.94 -12.06 11.47
CA ALA A 38 -13.61 -11.80 12.73
C ALA A 38 -13.82 -13.11 13.48
N GLN A 39 -13.46 -13.10 14.75
CA GLN A 39 -13.63 -14.23 15.66
C GLN A 39 -14.90 -14.06 16.47
N LYS A 40 -15.40 -15.17 17.05
CA LYS A 40 -16.64 -15.20 17.84
C LYS A 40 -16.62 -14.12 18.93
N PRO A 41 -17.58 -13.17 18.93
CA PRO A 41 -17.60 -12.08 19.89
C PRO A 41 -17.90 -12.62 21.30
N LYS A 42 -17.28 -11.96 22.30
CA LYS A 42 -17.57 -12.26 23.70
C LYS A 42 -18.86 -11.56 24.12
N LEU A 43 -19.73 -12.29 24.80
CA LEU A 43 -21.00 -11.75 25.29
C LEU A 43 -20.70 -10.88 26.52
N ALA A 44 -20.85 -9.57 26.39
CA ALA A 44 -20.78 -8.62 27.49
C ALA A 44 -22.06 -7.75 27.48
N VAL A 45 -22.68 -7.55 28.63
CA VAL A 45 -23.94 -6.79 28.75
C VAL A 45 -23.80 -5.37 28.20
N ALA A 46 -22.66 -4.69 28.48
CA ALA A 46 -22.38 -3.36 27.96
C ALA A 46 -22.28 -3.31 26.43
N ASP A 47 -21.66 -4.32 25.81
CA ASP A 47 -21.50 -4.43 24.35
C ASP A 47 -22.87 -4.75 23.68
N PHE A 48 -23.74 -5.49 24.36
CA PHE A 48 -25.09 -5.76 23.90
C PHE A 48 -25.96 -4.49 23.91
N ILE A 49 -25.94 -3.73 24.99
CA ILE A 49 -26.70 -2.47 25.12
C ILE A 49 -26.21 -1.40 24.15
N SER A 50 -24.91 -1.33 23.91
CA SER A 50 -24.31 -0.35 22.97
C SER A 50 -24.46 -0.71 21.49
N GLY A 51 -24.99 -1.89 21.16
CA GLY A 51 -25.07 -2.42 19.79
C GLY A 51 -23.75 -3.01 19.25
N LYS A 52 -22.65 -2.86 19.98
CA LYS A 52 -21.32 -3.35 19.56
C LYS A 52 -21.29 -4.86 19.35
N PHE A 53 -21.98 -5.62 20.22
CA PHE A 53 -22.10 -7.07 20.08
C PHE A 53 -22.77 -7.46 18.76
N SER A 54 -23.84 -6.75 18.36
CA SER A 54 -24.53 -7.02 17.10
C SER A 54 -23.62 -6.77 15.89
N ASP A 55 -22.85 -5.67 15.91
CA ASP A 55 -21.90 -5.34 14.86
C ASP A 55 -20.76 -6.38 14.75
N GLU A 56 -20.25 -6.82 15.90
CA GLU A 56 -19.19 -7.85 15.95
C GLU A 56 -19.72 -9.23 15.52
N LEU A 57 -20.96 -9.57 15.91
CA LEU A 57 -21.63 -10.80 15.50
C LEU A 57 -21.91 -10.84 14.00
N GLU A 58 -22.38 -9.73 13.43
CA GLU A 58 -22.58 -9.64 11.97
C GLU A 58 -21.29 -9.85 11.21
N LYS A 59 -20.19 -9.22 11.64
CA LYS A 59 -18.86 -9.41 11.04
C LYS A 59 -18.40 -10.86 11.16
N TYR A 60 -18.54 -11.45 12.35
CA TYR A 60 -18.18 -12.84 12.58
C TYR A 60 -18.98 -13.78 11.66
N LEU A 61 -20.31 -13.66 11.64
CA LEU A 61 -21.16 -14.50 10.79
C LEU A 61 -20.78 -14.33 9.30
N THR A 62 -20.51 -13.09 8.86
CA THR A 62 -20.13 -12.81 7.48
C THR A 62 -18.75 -13.43 7.12
N ASP A 63 -17.82 -13.40 8.03
CA ASP A 63 -16.45 -13.90 7.81
C ASP A 63 -16.36 -15.44 7.90
N GLN A 64 -17.21 -16.07 8.71
CA GLN A 64 -17.20 -17.52 8.95
C GLN A 64 -18.24 -18.32 8.12
N VAL A 65 -18.93 -17.65 7.16
CA VAL A 65 -19.87 -18.34 6.26
C VAL A 65 -19.17 -19.53 5.56
N PRO A 66 -19.74 -20.76 5.61
CA PRO A 66 -19.22 -21.89 4.88
C PRO A 66 -19.09 -21.60 3.39
N LEU A 67 -17.96 -22.02 2.79
CA LEU A 67 -17.65 -21.81 1.35
C LEU A 67 -17.71 -20.33 0.92
N ARG A 68 -17.44 -19.39 1.85
CA ARG A 68 -17.49 -17.93 1.60
C ARG A 68 -16.78 -17.51 0.32
N ASP A 69 -15.60 -18.05 0.05
CA ASP A 69 -14.82 -17.72 -1.15
C ASP A 69 -15.53 -18.14 -2.44
N GLY A 70 -16.27 -19.24 -2.42
CA GLY A 70 -17.13 -19.68 -3.52
C GLY A 70 -18.32 -18.76 -3.74
N TRP A 71 -18.97 -18.30 -2.65
CA TRP A 71 -20.07 -17.33 -2.72
C TRP A 71 -19.63 -15.99 -3.29
N VAL A 72 -18.47 -15.48 -2.88
CA VAL A 72 -17.89 -14.24 -3.44
C VAL A 72 -17.61 -14.39 -4.93
N THR A 73 -17.07 -15.53 -5.36
CA THR A 73 -16.83 -15.82 -6.76
C THR A 73 -18.14 -15.90 -7.54
N MET A 74 -19.13 -16.63 -7.03
CA MET A 74 -20.46 -16.75 -7.64
C MET A 74 -21.13 -15.37 -7.78
N LYS A 75 -21.09 -14.55 -6.73
CA LYS A 75 -21.59 -13.16 -6.77
C LYS A 75 -20.94 -12.38 -7.92
N THR A 76 -19.63 -12.44 -8.06
CA THR A 76 -18.91 -11.76 -9.15
C THR A 76 -19.41 -12.21 -10.53
N TYR A 77 -19.57 -13.52 -10.74
CA TYR A 77 -20.09 -14.01 -12.01
C TYR A 77 -21.55 -13.59 -12.27
N MET A 78 -22.39 -13.58 -11.24
CA MET A 78 -23.77 -13.09 -11.38
C MET A 78 -23.80 -11.60 -11.72
N GLU A 79 -22.96 -10.78 -11.10
CA GLU A 79 -22.85 -9.35 -11.40
C GLU A 79 -22.37 -9.11 -12.84
N LEU A 80 -21.39 -9.89 -13.31
CA LEU A 80 -20.96 -9.86 -14.71
C LEU A 80 -22.06 -10.29 -15.69
N ALA A 81 -22.80 -11.34 -15.35
CA ALA A 81 -23.88 -11.87 -16.21
C ALA A 81 -25.01 -10.85 -16.42
N ILE A 82 -25.27 -9.98 -15.44
CA ILE A 82 -26.23 -8.87 -15.57
C ILE A 82 -25.62 -7.59 -16.15
N GLY A 83 -24.39 -7.66 -16.69
CA GLY A 83 -23.73 -6.57 -17.39
C GLY A 83 -22.93 -5.60 -16.51
N LYS A 84 -22.84 -5.82 -15.19
CA LYS A 84 -21.97 -5.00 -14.35
C LYS A 84 -20.50 -5.16 -14.76
N ARG A 85 -19.77 -4.07 -14.64
CA ARG A 85 -18.31 -4.05 -14.87
C ARG A 85 -17.54 -3.66 -13.62
N GLU A 86 -18.14 -3.91 -12.46
CA GLU A 86 -17.51 -3.75 -11.15
C GLU A 86 -18.03 -4.78 -10.15
N SER A 87 -17.21 -5.22 -9.25
CA SER A 87 -17.54 -6.09 -8.12
C SER A 87 -16.58 -5.84 -6.96
N GLY A 88 -17.02 -5.97 -5.72
CA GLY A 88 -16.15 -5.89 -4.54
C GLY A 88 -15.31 -4.60 -4.44
N GLY A 89 -15.75 -3.49 -5.00
CA GLY A 89 -14.98 -2.24 -5.04
C GLY A 89 -13.85 -2.22 -6.09
N VAL A 90 -13.91 -3.11 -7.08
CA VAL A 90 -12.93 -3.24 -8.17
C VAL A 90 -13.63 -3.09 -9.50
N TYR A 91 -13.09 -2.28 -10.41
CA TYR A 91 -13.47 -2.23 -11.81
C TYR A 91 -12.89 -3.41 -12.57
N ILE A 92 -13.72 -4.05 -13.39
CA ILE A 92 -13.33 -5.10 -14.32
C ILE A 92 -13.11 -4.45 -15.68
N CYS A 93 -11.86 -4.20 -16.00
CA CYS A 93 -11.42 -3.33 -17.07
C CYS A 93 -11.07 -4.12 -18.35
N LYS A 94 -10.77 -3.38 -19.43
CA LYS A 94 -10.18 -3.96 -20.64
C LYS A 94 -8.81 -4.60 -20.32
N ASP A 95 -8.32 -5.41 -21.22
CA ASP A 95 -7.01 -6.09 -21.12
C ASP A 95 -6.84 -6.87 -19.82
N LYS A 96 -7.96 -7.29 -19.23
CA LYS A 96 -8.03 -8.07 -17.97
C LYS A 96 -7.48 -7.36 -16.74
N TYR A 97 -7.42 -6.02 -16.74
CA TYR A 97 -7.07 -5.25 -15.55
C TYR A 97 -8.20 -5.28 -14.53
N LEU A 98 -7.83 -5.45 -13.26
CA LEU A 98 -8.68 -5.32 -12.08
C LEU A 98 -8.20 -4.10 -11.30
N MET A 99 -8.93 -2.99 -11.35
CA MET A 99 -8.50 -1.72 -10.76
C MET A 99 -9.36 -1.35 -9.56
N ASP A 100 -8.75 -1.03 -8.44
CA ASP A 100 -9.47 -0.54 -7.28
C ASP A 100 -10.25 0.73 -7.61
N LYS A 101 -11.51 0.75 -7.17
CA LYS A 101 -12.43 1.86 -7.35
C LYS A 101 -12.12 2.98 -6.35
N PHE A 102 -11.70 4.13 -6.87
CA PHE A 102 -11.47 5.33 -6.10
C PHE A 102 -12.26 6.49 -6.69
N THR A 103 -13.36 6.88 -6.03
CA THR A 103 -14.32 7.84 -6.57
C THR A 103 -14.49 9.09 -5.72
N SER A 104 -14.07 9.05 -4.46
CA SER A 104 -14.22 10.17 -3.54
C SER A 104 -13.21 10.10 -2.40
N TYR A 105 -12.90 11.26 -1.86
CA TYR A 105 -12.01 11.42 -0.70
C TYR A 105 -12.51 12.54 0.22
N SER A 106 -12.02 12.57 1.44
CA SER A 106 -12.32 13.64 2.39
C SER A 106 -11.47 14.89 2.06
N LYS A 107 -12.09 15.92 1.52
CA LYS A 107 -11.41 17.20 1.25
C LYS A 107 -10.79 17.80 2.52
N LYS A 108 -11.52 17.72 3.66
CA LYS A 108 -11.01 18.18 4.96
C LYS A 108 -9.74 17.44 5.37
N GLN A 109 -9.72 16.11 5.20
CA GLN A 109 -8.56 15.30 5.55
C GLN A 109 -7.39 15.57 4.60
N LEU A 110 -7.65 15.71 3.30
CA LEU A 110 -6.62 16.05 2.32
C LEU A 110 -5.98 17.41 2.62
N ALA A 111 -6.76 18.44 2.91
CA ALA A 111 -6.24 19.77 3.29
C ALA A 111 -5.40 19.70 4.59
N ALA A 112 -5.84 18.94 5.58
CA ALA A 112 -5.07 18.74 6.81
C ALA A 112 -3.75 17.99 6.56
N ASN A 113 -3.74 17.02 5.65
CA ASN A 113 -2.52 16.30 5.25
C ASN A 113 -1.56 17.23 4.51
N ALA A 114 -2.06 18.05 3.57
CA ALA A 114 -1.26 19.01 2.84
C ALA A 114 -0.59 20.02 3.78
N ALA A 115 -1.35 20.60 4.71
CA ALA A 115 -0.82 21.52 5.72
C ALA A 115 0.27 20.88 6.60
N ALA A 116 0.10 19.61 6.98
CA ALA A 116 1.10 18.93 7.78
C ALA A 116 2.37 18.57 6.98
N LEU A 117 2.25 18.31 5.66
CA LEU A 117 3.41 18.15 4.78
C LEU A 117 4.17 19.45 4.61
N ALA A 118 3.47 20.57 4.42
CA ALA A 118 4.07 21.90 4.32
C ALA A 118 4.83 22.26 5.62
N ASP A 119 4.21 22.07 6.79
CA ASP A 119 4.86 22.28 8.10
C ASP A 119 6.12 21.42 8.27
N LEU A 120 6.06 20.16 7.83
CA LEU A 120 7.23 19.29 7.86
C LEU A 120 8.31 19.77 6.91
N GLN A 121 7.98 20.13 5.69
CA GLN A 121 8.89 20.65 4.67
C GLN A 121 9.61 21.93 5.17
N GLU A 122 8.88 22.87 5.75
CA GLU A 122 9.44 24.09 6.35
C GLU A 122 10.44 23.77 7.47
N LYS A 123 10.05 22.90 8.40
CA LYS A 123 10.92 22.47 9.49
C LYS A 123 12.19 21.78 9.00
N LEU A 124 12.12 21.00 7.94
CA LEU A 124 13.24 20.33 7.34
C LEU A 124 14.15 21.34 6.60
N ALA A 125 13.57 22.28 5.87
CA ALA A 125 14.29 23.34 5.20
C ALA A 125 15.07 24.22 6.18
N ALA A 126 14.49 24.58 7.32
CA ALA A 126 15.16 25.28 8.41
C ALA A 126 16.39 24.52 8.95
N GLU A 127 16.37 23.22 8.75
CA GLU A 127 17.42 22.33 9.11
C GLU A 127 18.41 22.05 7.93
N GLY A 128 18.28 22.69 6.77
CA GLY A 128 19.10 22.50 5.58
C GLY A 128 18.86 21.17 4.85
N VAL A 129 17.63 20.64 4.98
CA VAL A 129 17.24 19.41 4.32
C VAL A 129 16.11 19.67 3.35
N SER A 130 16.33 19.32 2.09
CA SER A 130 15.26 19.36 1.08
C SER A 130 14.29 18.21 1.23
N MET A 131 13.02 18.46 1.05
CA MET A 131 11.97 17.46 1.00
C MET A 131 11.25 17.59 -0.34
N ASN A 132 10.89 16.43 -0.92
CA ASN A 132 10.00 16.35 -2.07
C ASN A 132 8.93 15.30 -1.83
N THR A 133 7.76 15.50 -2.37
CA THR A 133 6.61 14.58 -2.20
C THR A 133 6.23 13.99 -3.55
N ILE A 134 6.04 12.68 -3.61
CA ILE A 134 5.47 11.99 -4.76
C ILE A 134 4.04 11.58 -4.43
N LEU A 135 3.07 12.17 -5.11
CA LEU A 135 1.70 11.71 -5.09
C LEU A 135 1.56 10.58 -6.12
N VAL A 136 1.43 9.33 -5.65
CA VAL A 136 1.33 8.18 -6.56
C VAL A 136 -0.10 8.02 -7.06
N PRO A 137 -0.36 8.12 -8.38
CA PRO A 137 -1.68 7.87 -8.92
C PRO A 137 -2.03 6.38 -8.86
N MET A 138 -3.32 6.08 -8.74
CA MET A 138 -3.83 4.72 -8.88
C MET A 138 -3.90 4.31 -10.36
N ALA A 139 -3.87 3.01 -10.63
CA ALA A 139 -3.99 2.48 -12.00
C ALA A 139 -5.21 3.06 -12.75
N ALA A 140 -6.35 3.23 -12.08
CA ALA A 140 -7.56 3.81 -12.66
C ALA A 140 -7.41 5.29 -13.06
N GLN A 141 -6.45 6.02 -12.49
CA GLN A 141 -6.17 7.43 -12.84
C GLN A 141 -5.19 7.55 -14.00
N VAL A 142 -4.37 6.54 -14.25
CA VAL A 142 -3.37 6.51 -15.33
C VAL A 142 -3.91 5.78 -16.56
N LEU A 143 -4.46 4.57 -16.38
CA LEU A 143 -4.92 3.69 -17.46
C LEU A 143 -6.41 3.92 -17.78
N THR A 144 -6.78 5.16 -18.02
CA THR A 144 -8.18 5.59 -18.18
C THR A 144 -8.87 4.98 -19.41
N ASP A 145 -8.11 4.66 -20.45
CA ASP A 145 -8.57 4.00 -21.68
C ASP A 145 -9.03 2.55 -21.44
N LYS A 146 -8.56 1.92 -20.38
CA LYS A 146 -8.91 0.56 -20.00
C LYS A 146 -10.18 0.47 -19.13
N LEU A 147 -10.61 1.57 -18.55
CA LEU A 147 -11.78 1.61 -17.68
C LEU A 147 -13.08 1.23 -18.39
N PRO A 148 -14.07 0.70 -17.67
CA PRO A 148 -15.43 0.61 -18.18
C PRO A 148 -15.98 2.00 -18.58
N ALA A 149 -16.88 2.03 -19.57
CA ALA A 149 -17.52 3.28 -19.95
C ALA A 149 -18.20 3.95 -18.74
N TYR A 150 -18.00 5.25 -18.59
CA TYR A 150 -18.56 6.07 -17.51
C TYR A 150 -18.13 5.66 -16.10
N ALA A 151 -17.05 4.90 -15.94
CA ALA A 151 -16.50 4.58 -14.62
C ALA A 151 -16.04 5.85 -13.90
N PRO A 152 -16.63 6.24 -12.75
CA PRO A 152 -16.19 7.42 -12.04
C PRO A 152 -14.84 7.20 -11.37
N VAL A 153 -13.92 8.15 -11.50
CA VAL A 153 -12.61 8.15 -10.86
C VAL A 153 -12.39 9.51 -10.21
N ALA A 154 -11.79 9.53 -9.03
CA ALA A 154 -11.42 10.78 -8.36
C ALA A 154 -10.35 11.51 -9.17
N ASP A 155 -10.55 12.82 -9.31
CA ASP A 155 -9.67 13.69 -10.07
C ASP A 155 -8.30 13.84 -9.37
N TYR A 156 -7.27 13.30 -10.00
CA TYR A 156 -5.90 13.40 -9.50
C TYR A 156 -5.38 14.83 -9.51
N ALA A 157 -5.68 15.61 -10.55
CA ALA A 157 -5.24 17.00 -10.65
C ALA A 157 -5.81 17.85 -9.52
N ALA A 158 -7.09 17.64 -9.17
CA ALA A 158 -7.71 18.33 -8.05
C ALA A 158 -7.08 17.95 -6.69
N ILE A 159 -6.56 16.74 -6.55
CA ILE A 159 -5.84 16.32 -5.33
C ILE A 159 -4.44 16.96 -5.30
N LEU A 160 -3.73 16.92 -6.42
CA LEU A 160 -2.41 17.52 -6.56
C LEU A 160 -2.46 19.03 -6.31
N GLN A 161 -3.51 19.72 -6.80
CA GLN A 161 -3.71 21.16 -6.60
C GLN A 161 -3.77 21.53 -5.11
N VAL A 162 -4.39 20.71 -4.26
CA VAL A 162 -4.44 20.96 -2.80
C VAL A 162 -3.05 20.93 -2.17
N LEU A 163 -2.14 20.09 -2.67
CA LEU A 163 -0.74 20.06 -2.22
C LEU A 163 0.02 21.29 -2.72
N THR A 164 -0.19 21.65 -3.98
CA THR A 164 0.41 22.87 -4.58
C THR A 164 -0.06 24.14 -3.87
N ASP A 165 -1.35 24.25 -3.57
CA ASP A 165 -1.93 25.40 -2.84
C ASP A 165 -1.39 25.51 -1.40
N ALA A 166 -0.87 24.42 -0.85
CA ALA A 166 -0.23 24.38 0.46
C ALA A 166 1.30 24.52 0.38
N ASP A 167 1.87 24.90 -0.78
CA ASP A 167 3.32 25.04 -1.02
C ASP A 167 4.13 23.74 -0.74
N VAL A 168 3.52 22.58 -0.92
CA VAL A 168 4.22 21.31 -0.82
C VAL A 168 4.99 21.04 -2.12
N ASP A 169 6.31 20.87 -2.03
CA ASP A 169 7.14 20.47 -3.17
C ASP A 169 6.78 19.06 -3.62
N THR A 170 6.24 18.96 -4.84
CA THR A 170 5.71 17.71 -5.39
C THR A 170 6.30 17.39 -6.76
N THR A 171 6.53 16.09 -7.02
CA THR A 171 6.86 15.60 -8.36
C THR A 171 5.60 15.06 -9.04
N ASP A 172 5.30 15.55 -10.23
CA ASP A 172 4.24 15.02 -11.09
C ASP A 172 4.71 13.71 -11.75
N VAL A 173 4.28 12.60 -11.20
CA VAL A 173 4.52 11.27 -11.77
C VAL A 173 3.36 10.78 -12.64
N LEU A 174 2.20 11.46 -12.63
CA LEU A 174 1.07 11.08 -13.47
C LEU A 174 1.42 11.22 -14.94
N SER A 175 1.99 12.35 -15.34
CA SER A 175 2.37 12.61 -16.74
C SER A 175 3.42 11.61 -17.23
N ALA A 176 4.41 11.29 -16.39
CA ALA A 176 5.44 10.30 -16.70
C ALA A 176 4.83 8.89 -16.89
N LEU A 177 3.94 8.47 -15.99
CA LEU A 177 3.27 7.16 -16.09
C LEU A 177 2.27 7.12 -17.26
N ALA A 178 1.53 8.19 -17.51
CA ALA A 178 0.58 8.26 -18.62
C ALA A 178 1.28 8.13 -20.00
N ALA A 179 2.48 8.69 -20.14
CA ALA A 179 3.28 8.53 -21.37
C ALA A 179 3.65 7.07 -21.68
N HIS A 180 3.63 6.21 -20.66
CA HIS A 180 3.94 4.78 -20.74
C HIS A 180 2.73 3.88 -20.49
N SER A 181 1.50 4.40 -20.65
CA SER A 181 0.25 3.67 -20.36
C SER A 181 0.00 2.44 -21.22
N SER A 182 0.69 2.31 -22.35
CA SER A 182 0.66 1.12 -23.21
C SER A 182 1.51 -0.05 -22.67
N GLU A 183 2.40 0.23 -21.72
CA GLU A 183 3.29 -0.76 -21.13
C GLU A 183 2.69 -1.35 -19.83
N SER A 184 3.30 -2.41 -19.32
CA SER A 184 2.83 -3.06 -18.07
C SER A 184 3.33 -2.32 -16.83
N ILE A 185 2.94 -1.05 -16.68
CA ILE A 185 3.38 -0.19 -15.57
C ILE A 185 2.58 -0.39 -14.28
N TYR A 186 1.43 -1.05 -14.34
CA TYR A 186 0.64 -1.51 -13.20
C TYR A 186 0.34 -2.99 -13.35
N TYR A 187 0.23 -3.69 -12.21
CA TYR A 187 -0.27 -5.05 -12.21
C TYR A 187 -1.76 -5.10 -12.59
N ARG A 188 -2.17 -6.15 -13.31
CA ARG A 188 -3.59 -6.43 -13.60
C ARG A 188 -4.33 -6.96 -12.39
N THR A 189 -3.63 -7.69 -11.53
CA THR A 189 -4.18 -8.46 -10.40
C THR A 189 -3.93 -7.79 -9.05
N ASN A 190 -3.15 -6.69 -9.02
CA ASN A 190 -2.77 -5.97 -7.81
C ASN A 190 -2.94 -4.47 -7.99
N HIS A 191 -3.18 -3.76 -6.88
CA HIS A 191 -3.34 -2.30 -6.90
C HIS A 191 -2.03 -1.52 -7.05
N HIS A 192 -0.89 -2.16 -6.94
CA HIS A 192 0.41 -1.50 -7.06
C HIS A 192 0.86 -1.34 -8.52
N TRP A 193 1.78 -0.42 -8.75
CA TRP A 193 2.60 -0.41 -9.94
C TRP A 193 3.54 -1.63 -9.99
N THR A 194 4.02 -1.95 -11.18
CA THR A 194 5.12 -2.90 -11.38
C THR A 194 6.47 -2.24 -11.08
N SER A 195 7.55 -3.00 -11.12
CA SER A 195 8.91 -2.42 -11.07
C SER A 195 9.15 -1.42 -12.20
N LEU A 196 8.60 -1.66 -13.40
CA LEU A 196 8.68 -0.74 -14.52
C LEU A 196 7.95 0.59 -14.23
N GLY A 197 6.73 0.55 -13.69
CA GLY A 197 6.00 1.76 -13.30
C GLY A 197 6.72 2.55 -12.19
N ALA A 198 7.24 1.85 -11.18
CA ALA A 198 8.05 2.47 -10.13
C ALA A 198 9.35 3.08 -10.68
N TYR A 199 9.94 2.48 -11.73
CA TYR A 199 11.11 3.00 -12.42
C TYR A 199 10.81 4.32 -13.14
N TYR A 200 9.72 4.42 -13.87
CA TYR A 200 9.34 5.69 -14.52
C TYR A 200 9.06 6.80 -13.50
N ALA A 201 8.42 6.46 -12.39
CA ALA A 201 8.24 7.41 -11.29
C ALA A 201 9.57 7.85 -10.66
N TYR A 202 10.54 6.94 -10.53
CA TYR A 202 11.89 7.25 -10.08
C TYR A 202 12.61 8.17 -11.08
N CYS A 203 12.54 7.90 -12.39
CA CYS A 203 13.14 8.76 -13.42
C CYS A 203 12.55 10.18 -13.39
N ALA A 204 11.22 10.30 -13.26
CA ALA A 204 10.56 11.59 -13.12
C ALA A 204 11.00 12.34 -11.86
N TRP A 205 11.11 11.64 -10.73
CA TRP A 205 11.62 12.25 -9.49
C TRP A 205 13.07 12.71 -9.59
N ARG A 206 13.91 11.95 -10.31
CA ARG A 206 15.33 12.26 -10.50
C ARG A 206 15.56 13.30 -11.59
N ASP A 207 14.53 13.60 -12.39
CA ASP A 207 14.64 14.42 -13.61
C ASP A 207 15.70 13.85 -14.57
N VAL A 208 15.61 12.55 -14.84
CA VAL A 208 16.49 11.82 -15.75
C VAL A 208 15.71 11.06 -16.81
N GLN A 209 16.32 10.87 -17.97
CA GLN A 209 15.74 10.01 -19.01
C GLN A 209 15.80 8.55 -18.58
N ALA A 210 14.73 7.82 -18.90
CA ALA A 210 14.67 6.39 -18.64
C ALA A 210 15.66 5.63 -19.54
N ASN A 211 16.48 4.79 -18.93
CA ASN A 211 17.37 3.86 -19.60
C ASN A 211 17.33 2.51 -18.87
N ALA A 212 16.39 1.65 -19.26
CA ALA A 212 16.17 0.37 -18.60
C ALA A 212 17.34 -0.61 -18.79
N ASP A 213 18.15 -0.43 -19.84
CA ASP A 213 19.28 -1.30 -20.16
C ASP A 213 20.43 -1.21 -19.13
N GLU A 214 20.42 -0.17 -18.31
CA GLU A 214 21.38 -0.04 -17.21
C GLU A 214 21.06 -0.92 -16.00
N TRP A 215 19.90 -1.57 -15.99
CA TRP A 215 19.38 -2.34 -14.87
C TRP A 215 19.29 -3.82 -15.21
N THR A 216 19.78 -4.66 -14.30
CA THR A 216 19.47 -6.08 -14.35
C THR A 216 18.02 -6.28 -13.97
N GLN A 217 17.27 -6.96 -14.83
CA GLN A 217 15.88 -7.30 -14.62
C GLN A 217 15.77 -8.81 -14.42
N GLU A 218 15.35 -9.22 -13.24
CA GLU A 218 15.21 -10.63 -12.88
C GLU A 218 13.75 -10.96 -12.58
N VAL A 219 13.18 -11.96 -13.26
CA VAL A 219 11.86 -12.50 -12.91
C VAL A 219 11.99 -13.30 -11.62
N LEU A 220 11.31 -12.85 -10.58
CA LEU A 220 11.30 -13.52 -9.27
C LEU A 220 10.25 -14.63 -9.17
N CYS A 221 9.08 -14.40 -9.78
CA CYS A 221 8.01 -15.40 -9.97
C CYS A 221 7.15 -15.01 -11.17
N ASP A 222 6.41 -15.97 -11.72
CA ASP A 222 5.50 -15.84 -12.87
C ASP A 222 4.06 -16.29 -12.56
N ASP A 223 3.79 -16.58 -11.32
CA ASP A 223 2.50 -17.10 -10.83
C ASP A 223 1.77 -16.12 -9.87
N PHE A 224 2.11 -14.82 -9.96
CA PHE A 224 1.59 -13.81 -9.04
C PHE A 224 0.12 -13.46 -9.27
N TYR A 225 -0.66 -13.55 -8.21
CA TYR A 225 -2.00 -12.98 -8.09
C TYR A 225 -2.08 -12.05 -6.89
N GLY A 226 -2.48 -10.80 -7.14
CA GLY A 226 -2.48 -9.76 -6.11
C GLY A 226 -3.84 -9.51 -5.46
N THR A 227 -3.89 -8.41 -4.71
CA THR A 227 -5.01 -8.07 -3.83
C THR A 227 -6.31 -7.74 -4.57
N THR A 228 -6.26 -7.19 -5.78
CA THR A 228 -7.47 -6.89 -6.56
C THR A 228 -8.12 -8.16 -7.10
N TRP A 229 -7.29 -9.14 -7.52
CA TRP A 229 -7.79 -10.45 -7.90
C TRP A 229 -8.41 -11.20 -6.71
N ASN A 230 -7.84 -11.07 -5.52
CA ASN A 230 -8.40 -11.67 -4.31
C ASN A 230 -9.82 -11.15 -3.98
N LYS A 231 -10.10 -9.88 -4.32
CA LYS A 231 -11.45 -9.29 -4.19
C LYS A 231 -12.40 -9.79 -5.27
N VAL A 232 -11.89 -9.97 -6.50
CA VAL A 232 -12.67 -10.32 -7.71
C VAL A 232 -11.93 -11.42 -8.48
N PRO A 233 -11.96 -12.66 -7.98
CA PRO A 233 -11.21 -13.77 -8.61
C PRO A 233 -11.88 -14.20 -9.91
N LEU A 234 -11.29 -13.81 -11.01
CA LEU A 234 -11.70 -14.19 -12.35
C LEU A 234 -10.65 -15.12 -12.96
N PRO A 235 -10.97 -16.39 -13.19
CA PRO A 235 -10.05 -17.36 -13.81
C PRO A 235 -9.57 -16.94 -15.22
N SER A 236 -10.28 -16.01 -15.87
CA SER A 236 -9.86 -15.47 -17.17
C SER A 236 -8.72 -14.46 -17.07
N VAL A 237 -8.39 -13.97 -15.89
CA VAL A 237 -7.24 -13.07 -15.65
C VAL A 237 -6.00 -13.95 -15.40
N PRO A 238 -4.94 -13.83 -16.21
CA PRO A 238 -3.74 -14.64 -16.04
C PRO A 238 -2.93 -14.19 -14.83
N ALA A 239 -2.07 -15.07 -14.35
CA ALA A 239 -1.00 -14.73 -13.43
C ALA A 239 -0.03 -13.73 -14.06
N GLU A 240 0.75 -13.07 -13.23
CA GLU A 240 1.70 -12.03 -13.64
C GLU A 240 3.09 -12.31 -13.06
N GLU A 241 4.09 -11.67 -13.66
CA GLU A 241 5.46 -11.74 -13.17
C GLU A 241 5.73 -10.66 -12.13
N ILE A 242 6.46 -11.00 -11.07
CA ILE A 242 7.15 -10.01 -10.23
C ILE A 242 8.61 -9.95 -10.67
N THR A 243 9.09 -8.75 -11.00
CA THR A 243 10.47 -8.53 -11.44
C THR A 243 11.25 -7.70 -10.43
N ALA A 244 12.46 -8.13 -10.11
CA ALA A 244 13.47 -7.34 -9.41
C ALA A 244 14.30 -6.52 -10.40
N TRP A 245 14.59 -5.27 -10.04
CA TRP A 245 15.43 -4.38 -10.83
C TRP A 245 16.59 -3.88 -9.98
N TYR A 246 17.84 -4.12 -10.39
CA TYR A 246 19.02 -3.75 -9.61
C TYR A 246 20.24 -3.52 -10.50
N LYS A 247 21.17 -2.71 -10.01
CA LYS A 247 22.55 -2.66 -10.52
C LYS A 247 23.47 -3.51 -9.63
N ARG A 248 23.19 -3.55 -8.32
CA ARG A 248 23.85 -4.42 -7.35
C ARG A 248 22.81 -5.12 -6.49
N ILE A 249 22.79 -6.47 -6.51
CA ILE A 249 21.78 -7.24 -5.77
C ILE A 249 22.11 -7.38 -4.28
N ASN A 250 23.38 -7.69 -3.95
CA ASN A 250 23.79 -7.90 -2.56
C ASN A 250 24.14 -6.58 -1.89
N ARG A 251 23.47 -6.29 -0.77
CA ARG A 251 23.66 -5.10 0.06
C ARG A 251 23.18 -5.34 1.48
N SER A 252 23.82 -4.74 2.46
CA SER A 252 23.35 -4.85 3.84
C SER A 252 21.99 -4.17 4.01
N VAL A 253 21.05 -4.90 4.59
CA VAL A 253 19.71 -4.41 4.90
C VAL A 253 19.38 -4.77 6.34
N SER A 254 19.01 -3.77 7.13
CA SER A 254 18.67 -3.92 8.54
C SER A 254 17.24 -3.44 8.78
N TYR A 255 16.43 -4.28 9.39
CA TYR A 255 15.02 -4.01 9.70
C TYR A 255 14.81 -3.75 11.19
N ASN A 256 13.95 -2.78 11.51
CA ASN A 256 13.46 -2.51 12.85
C ASN A 256 14.58 -2.38 13.90
N ASN A 257 15.57 -1.53 13.63
CA ASN A 257 16.74 -1.29 14.48
C ASN A 257 17.62 -2.54 14.72
N GLY A 258 17.84 -3.35 13.69
CA GLY A 258 18.71 -4.53 13.76
C GLY A 258 18.03 -5.77 14.34
N GLN A 259 16.70 -5.80 14.43
CA GLN A 259 15.98 -7.02 14.84
C GLN A 259 16.11 -8.14 13.80
N TYR A 260 16.24 -7.77 12.54
CA TYR A 260 16.47 -8.70 11.44
C TYR A 260 17.42 -8.04 10.42
N GLU A 261 18.38 -8.79 9.93
CA GLU A 261 19.35 -8.35 8.93
C GLU A 261 19.44 -9.35 7.80
N THR A 262 19.70 -8.86 6.59
CA THR A 262 19.81 -9.64 5.36
C THR A 262 20.79 -8.95 4.40
N ASP A 263 21.15 -9.63 3.33
CA ASP A 263 22.03 -9.14 2.28
C ASP A 263 21.30 -8.69 1.01
N SER A 264 19.98 -8.62 1.04
CA SER A 264 19.16 -8.23 -0.11
C SER A 264 17.90 -7.50 0.33
N ILE A 265 17.41 -6.59 -0.52
CA ILE A 265 16.07 -5.98 -0.39
C ILE A 265 14.95 -6.92 -0.86
N TYR A 266 15.30 -8.07 -1.45
CA TYR A 266 14.35 -9.05 -1.99
C TYR A 266 14.29 -10.29 -1.11
N GLU A 267 13.25 -10.41 -0.32
CA GLU A 267 13.02 -11.53 0.60
C GLU A 267 12.29 -12.68 -0.11
N ARG A 268 13.06 -13.51 -0.81
CA ARG A 268 12.55 -14.60 -1.67
C ARG A 268 11.67 -15.63 -0.94
N LYS A 269 11.72 -15.70 0.39
CA LYS A 269 10.84 -16.57 1.20
C LYS A 269 9.34 -16.33 0.96
N TYR A 270 8.96 -15.10 0.53
CA TYR A 270 7.56 -14.77 0.25
C TYR A 270 7.06 -15.31 -1.08
N LEU A 271 7.94 -15.69 -2.01
CA LEU A 271 7.56 -16.16 -3.34
C LEU A 271 6.79 -17.50 -3.31
N SER A 272 7.04 -18.33 -2.32
CA SER A 272 6.28 -19.58 -2.11
C SER A 272 4.99 -19.39 -1.30
N GLY A 273 4.71 -18.16 -0.84
CA GLY A 273 3.55 -17.84 -0.03
C GLY A 273 2.46 -17.13 -0.81
N ASN A 274 1.38 -16.82 -0.10
CA ASN A 274 0.24 -16.15 -0.70
C ASN A 274 0.43 -14.62 -0.87
N ASP A 275 1.43 -14.02 -0.22
CA ASP A 275 1.75 -12.59 -0.34
C ASP A 275 3.11 -12.39 -1.01
N GLN A 276 3.19 -12.78 -2.29
CA GLN A 276 4.43 -12.72 -3.06
C GLN A 276 4.95 -11.29 -3.21
N TYR A 277 4.08 -10.26 -3.22
CA TYR A 277 4.51 -8.85 -3.28
C TYR A 277 5.34 -8.44 -2.05
N ALA A 278 5.22 -9.15 -0.93
CA ALA A 278 6.04 -8.95 0.26
C ALA A 278 7.54 -9.27 0.04
N VAL A 279 7.91 -9.81 -1.12
CA VAL A 279 9.31 -9.99 -1.55
C VAL A 279 10.08 -8.68 -1.50
N PHE A 280 9.43 -7.56 -1.79
CA PHE A 280 10.03 -6.23 -1.68
C PHE A 280 10.11 -5.77 -0.23
N LEU A 281 11.29 -5.51 0.28
CA LEU A 281 11.59 -4.97 1.62
C LEU A 281 10.98 -5.77 2.78
N ASN A 282 10.87 -7.10 2.66
CA ASN A 282 10.30 -7.93 3.73
C ASN A 282 8.88 -7.46 4.14
N SER A 283 8.02 -7.13 3.15
CA SER A 283 6.69 -6.55 3.38
C SER A 283 6.77 -5.12 3.97
N ASN A 284 5.81 -4.74 4.79
CA ASN A 284 5.74 -3.42 5.39
C ASN A 284 6.42 -3.40 6.76
N GLN A 285 7.67 -3.02 6.79
CA GLN A 285 8.44 -2.86 8.02
C GLN A 285 8.32 -1.43 8.58
N ALA A 286 8.37 -1.29 9.90
CA ALA A 286 8.32 0.03 10.54
C ALA A 286 9.53 0.89 10.13
N GLN A 287 10.70 0.28 10.07
CA GLN A 287 11.96 0.90 9.67
C GLN A 287 12.83 -0.09 8.92
N THR A 288 13.45 0.37 7.84
CA THR A 288 14.48 -0.37 7.11
C THR A 288 15.65 0.56 6.83
N VAL A 289 16.86 0.09 7.03
CA VAL A 289 18.10 0.79 6.66
C VAL A 289 18.79 -0.05 5.60
N ILE A 290 19.09 0.56 4.46
CA ILE A 290 19.67 -0.12 3.30
C ILE A 290 21.00 0.54 2.96
N GLU A 291 22.05 -0.27 2.85
CA GLU A 291 23.31 0.17 2.27
C GLU A 291 23.10 0.46 0.78
N GLY A 292 23.43 1.66 0.36
CA GLY A 292 23.33 2.07 -1.04
C GLY A 292 24.62 1.86 -1.83
N SER A 293 24.55 2.15 -3.13
CA SER A 293 25.69 2.11 -4.04
C SER A 293 26.35 3.49 -4.23
N GLY A 294 25.64 4.56 -3.86
CA GLY A 294 26.16 5.93 -3.96
C GLY A 294 27.37 6.18 -3.07
N LYS A 295 28.26 7.07 -3.52
CA LYS A 295 29.49 7.40 -2.77
C LYS A 295 29.22 8.29 -1.54
N SER A 296 28.12 9.03 -1.54
CA SER A 296 27.80 9.99 -0.49
C SER A 296 26.28 10.22 -0.43
N GLY A 297 25.87 10.97 0.58
CA GLY A 297 24.46 11.33 0.77
C GLY A 297 23.64 10.23 1.40
N LYS A 298 22.56 10.63 2.06
CA LYS A 298 21.60 9.73 2.68
C LYS A 298 20.19 10.18 2.32
N LEU A 299 19.35 9.20 2.03
CA LEU A 299 17.93 9.42 1.76
C LEU A 299 17.12 8.89 2.93
N LEU A 300 16.14 9.65 3.38
CA LEU A 300 15.01 9.09 4.10
C LEU A 300 13.81 9.00 3.15
N LEU A 301 13.30 7.81 2.98
CA LEU A 301 12.10 7.50 2.23
C LEU A 301 10.98 7.15 3.20
N ILE A 302 9.99 8.03 3.33
CA ILE A 302 8.78 7.72 4.06
C ILE A 302 7.74 7.26 3.05
N LYS A 303 7.13 6.10 3.29
CA LYS A 303 6.38 5.41 2.25
C LYS A 303 5.17 4.66 2.79
N ASP A 304 4.25 4.34 1.88
CA ASP A 304 3.32 3.21 1.99
C ASP A 304 3.85 2.00 1.21
N SER A 305 2.98 1.04 0.90
CA SER A 305 3.37 -0.17 0.17
C SER A 305 3.84 0.06 -1.28
N TYR A 306 3.47 1.17 -1.92
CA TYR A 306 4.01 1.53 -3.23
C TYR A 306 5.51 1.81 -3.17
N GLY A 307 5.99 2.39 -2.07
CA GLY A 307 7.40 2.64 -1.85
C GLY A 307 8.25 1.39 -1.68
N ASN A 308 7.66 0.21 -1.43
CA ASN A 308 8.41 -1.03 -1.38
C ASN A 308 9.11 -1.30 -2.71
N THR A 309 8.37 -1.26 -3.81
CA THR A 309 8.91 -1.44 -5.17
C THR A 309 9.79 -0.26 -5.59
N PHE A 310 9.41 0.98 -5.25
CA PHE A 310 10.20 2.17 -5.57
C PHE A 310 11.60 2.14 -4.94
N SER A 311 11.74 1.56 -3.76
CA SER A 311 13.02 1.53 -3.02
C SER A 311 14.15 0.84 -3.78
N GLN A 312 13.87 0.05 -4.82
CA GLN A 312 14.86 -0.60 -5.67
C GLN A 312 15.81 0.40 -6.34
N PHE A 313 15.34 1.61 -6.61
CA PHE A 313 16.04 2.57 -7.47
C PHE A 313 16.91 3.56 -6.69
N PRO A 314 16.44 4.31 -5.70
CA PRO A 314 17.24 5.30 -5.00
C PRO A 314 18.40 4.70 -4.19
N VAL A 315 18.41 3.41 -3.93
CA VAL A 315 19.57 2.73 -3.29
C VAL A 315 20.82 2.73 -4.17
N GLU A 316 20.70 3.04 -5.45
CA GLU A 316 21.86 3.19 -6.34
C GLU A 316 22.44 4.61 -6.31
N ASP A 317 21.70 5.61 -5.86
CA ASP A 317 22.13 7.02 -5.85
C ASP A 317 22.80 7.43 -4.53
N TYR A 318 22.37 6.87 -3.41
CA TYR A 318 22.76 7.29 -2.08
C TYR A 318 23.67 6.25 -1.41
N ALA A 319 24.51 6.70 -0.48
CA ALA A 319 25.35 5.79 0.32
C ALA A 319 24.51 4.97 1.32
N GLU A 320 23.36 5.51 1.74
CA GLU A 320 22.48 4.85 2.69
C GLU A 320 21.05 5.35 2.49
N VAL A 321 20.08 4.42 2.47
CA VAL A 321 18.64 4.73 2.36
C VAL A 321 17.93 4.22 3.59
N HIS A 322 17.26 5.14 4.29
CA HIS A 322 16.37 4.83 5.40
C HIS A 322 14.94 4.85 4.92
N VAL A 323 14.22 3.77 5.14
CA VAL A 323 12.82 3.62 4.76
C VAL A 323 11.97 3.55 6.00
N LEU A 324 10.94 4.39 6.10
CA LEU A 324 9.97 4.40 7.19
C LEU A 324 8.57 4.17 6.68
N ASP A 325 7.85 3.26 7.30
CA ASP A 325 6.41 3.11 7.13
C ASP A 325 5.69 3.56 8.41
N LEU A 326 5.10 4.75 8.33
CA LEU A 326 4.52 5.39 9.51
C LEU A 326 3.27 4.70 10.05
N ARG A 327 2.68 3.78 9.30
CA ARG A 327 1.57 2.94 9.77
C ARG A 327 2.04 1.99 10.88
N PHE A 328 3.30 1.56 10.82
CA PHE A 328 3.91 0.59 11.74
C PHE A 328 4.94 1.22 12.67
N PHE A 329 5.48 2.38 12.33
CA PHE A 329 6.47 3.08 13.15
C PHE A 329 5.80 3.69 14.39
N LYS A 330 5.82 2.96 15.48
CA LYS A 330 5.35 3.40 16.78
C LYS A 330 6.55 3.99 17.54
N GLY A 331 6.93 5.23 17.22
CA GLY A 331 8.05 5.89 17.89
C GLY A 331 7.89 5.94 19.40
N GLY A 332 8.43 4.97 20.08
CA GLY A 332 8.63 4.92 21.51
C GLY A 332 10.08 4.55 21.78
N CYS A 333 10.89 5.49 22.23
CA CYS A 333 12.28 5.25 22.60
C CYS A 333 12.38 4.48 23.93
N GLY A 334 11.84 3.29 23.98
CA GLY A 334 12.04 2.34 25.06
C GLY A 334 13.13 1.33 24.66
N GLY A 335 14.38 1.59 24.99
CA GLY A 335 15.38 0.53 25.10
C GLY A 335 16.37 0.33 23.95
N VAL A 336 16.79 1.37 23.22
CA VAL A 336 17.97 1.23 22.36
C VAL A 336 19.21 1.74 23.10
N ARG A 337 20.06 0.83 23.54
CA ARG A 337 21.44 1.17 23.89
C ARG A 337 22.12 1.76 22.66
N GLN A 338 22.44 3.05 22.74
CA GLN A 338 23.18 3.78 21.73
C GLN A 338 24.50 3.08 21.41
N ARG A 339 24.60 2.45 20.25
CA ARG A 339 25.88 2.38 19.56
C ARG A 339 26.02 3.67 18.77
N LYS A 340 26.92 4.53 19.22
CA LYS A 340 27.29 5.78 18.58
C LYS A 340 27.81 5.50 17.16
N ARG A 341 27.03 5.78 16.15
CA ARG A 341 27.50 6.10 14.78
C ARG A 341 26.49 7.03 14.10
N HIS A 342 27.02 8.03 13.47
CA HIS A 342 26.39 9.28 13.03
C HIS A 342 25.71 9.19 11.68
N HIS A 343 24.45 9.63 11.55
CA HIS A 343 23.67 9.54 10.31
C HIS A 343 22.75 10.72 10.08
N ARG A 344 22.44 11.04 8.80
CA ARG A 344 21.54 12.11 8.35
C ARG A 344 20.51 11.57 7.37
N CYS A 345 19.26 12.02 7.42
CA CYS A 345 18.17 11.54 6.59
C CYS A 345 17.05 12.54 6.42
N ILE A 346 16.13 12.33 5.47
CA ILE A 346 14.75 12.74 5.64
C ILE A 346 13.86 12.56 4.41
N GLY A 347 12.55 12.28 4.61
CA GLY A 347 11.48 12.27 3.65
C GLY A 347 10.13 11.95 4.27
N ALA A 348 9.01 12.22 3.69
CA ALA A 348 7.71 12.16 4.34
C ALA A 348 6.59 11.46 3.56
N LEU A 349 5.70 10.71 4.25
CA LEU A 349 4.48 10.22 3.69
C LEU A 349 3.30 9.84 4.57
N TRP A 350 2.08 9.65 4.04
CA TRP A 350 0.82 9.87 4.72
C TRP A 350 -0.32 8.87 4.62
N ARG A 351 -0.97 8.61 5.75
CA ARG A 351 -2.37 8.26 5.90
C ARG A 351 -3.08 9.22 6.85
N ALA A 352 -4.41 9.33 6.74
CA ALA A 352 -5.29 10.25 7.44
C ALA A 352 -5.17 10.35 8.97
N GLU A 353 -4.58 9.37 9.63
CA GLU A 353 -4.39 9.34 11.08
C GLU A 353 -3.18 10.16 11.57
N PHE A 354 -2.46 10.76 10.66
CA PHE A 354 -1.20 11.46 10.93
C PHE A 354 -1.34 12.94 11.27
N CYS A 355 -2.53 13.49 11.21
CA CYS A 355 -2.80 14.91 11.40
C CYS A 355 -2.69 15.41 12.84
N GLU A 356 -2.25 14.60 13.78
CA GLU A 356 -1.98 15.06 15.13
C GLU A 356 -0.52 15.48 15.24
N GLY A 357 -0.28 16.73 15.67
CA GLY A 357 1.03 17.40 15.75
C GLY A 357 2.18 16.66 16.45
N TYR A 358 1.87 15.57 17.13
CA TYR A 358 2.83 14.68 17.76
C TYR A 358 3.75 13.94 16.76
N LYS A 359 3.25 13.57 15.60
CA LYS A 359 4.02 12.78 14.63
C LYS A 359 4.90 13.66 13.73
N SER A 360 4.51 14.89 13.43
CA SER A 360 5.39 15.86 12.76
C SER A 360 6.58 16.23 13.67
N ALA A 361 6.34 16.37 14.98
CA ALA A 361 7.40 16.58 15.96
C ALA A 361 8.38 15.39 16.02
N LEU A 362 7.89 14.15 15.90
CA LEU A 362 8.73 12.95 15.87
C LEU A 362 9.63 12.91 14.62
N LEU A 363 9.10 13.27 13.45
CA LEU A 363 9.88 13.35 12.21
C LEU A 363 10.93 14.45 12.28
N THR A 364 10.57 15.62 12.80
CA THR A 364 11.51 16.73 13.02
C THR A 364 12.59 16.34 14.04
N GLU A 365 12.23 15.66 15.11
CA GLU A 365 13.20 15.17 16.10
C GLU A 365 14.09 14.06 15.54
N THR A 366 13.55 13.15 14.72
CA THR A 366 14.34 12.16 14.00
C THR A 366 15.31 12.85 13.04
N ALA A 367 14.83 13.85 12.29
CA ALA A 367 15.64 14.69 11.45
C ALA A 367 16.79 15.37 12.20
N ARG A 368 16.49 15.99 13.34
CA ARG A 368 17.46 16.68 14.19
C ARG A 368 18.50 15.72 14.76
N ARG A 369 18.12 14.54 15.22
CA ARG A 369 19.04 13.52 15.76
C ARG A 369 19.97 12.96 14.69
N LEU A 370 19.51 12.86 13.47
CA LEU A 370 20.30 12.38 12.33
C LEU A 370 21.36 13.42 11.89
N ARG A 371 21.17 14.69 12.26
CA ARG A 371 22.10 15.78 11.97
C ARG A 371 23.21 15.98 13.01
N GLY A 372 22.97 15.68 14.26
CA GLY A 372 23.89 15.95 15.39
C GLY A 372 25.27 15.30 15.29
N ALA A 373 25.66 14.84 14.13
CA ALA A 373 26.82 14.01 13.95
C ALA A 373 27.58 14.18 12.63
N GLY A 374 27.98 15.41 12.27
CA GLY A 374 29.01 15.57 11.25
C GLY A 374 28.80 16.68 10.20
N GLN A 375 29.90 17.20 9.76
CA GLN A 375 30.09 18.33 8.87
C GLN A 375 29.39 18.21 7.51
N LYS A 376 29.13 19.39 6.89
CA LYS A 376 28.57 19.66 5.58
C LYS A 376 28.86 18.62 4.50
N ALA A 377 27.84 18.08 3.89
CA ALA A 377 27.90 17.42 2.61
C ALA A 377 26.78 17.91 1.71
N ASP A 378 27.13 18.30 0.48
CA ASP A 378 26.22 18.76 -0.56
C ASP A 378 25.26 17.65 -1.00
N GLY A 379 24.01 18.01 -1.32
CA GLY A 379 23.06 17.14 -2.04
C GLY A 379 22.20 16.22 -1.20
N GLN A 380 21.44 16.77 -0.25
CA GLN A 380 20.43 15.99 0.50
C GLN A 380 19.04 16.16 -0.12
N ARG A 381 18.39 15.07 -0.45
CA ARG A 381 17.00 15.04 -0.94
C ARG A 381 16.12 14.15 -0.07
N ALA A 382 14.85 14.50 -0.02
CA ALA A 382 13.80 13.81 0.68
C ALA A 382 12.67 13.45 -0.28
N VAL A 383 12.09 12.26 -0.20
CA VAL A 383 10.96 11.83 -1.03
C VAL A 383 9.81 11.34 -0.19
N GLY A 384 8.61 11.80 -0.53
CA GLY A 384 7.38 11.37 0.09
C GLY A 384 6.40 10.76 -0.90
N PHE A 385 5.66 9.72 -0.49
CA PHE A 385 4.59 9.07 -1.24
C PHE A 385 3.25 9.27 -0.55
N LEU A 386 2.23 9.65 -1.28
CA LEU A 386 0.88 9.85 -0.78
C LEU A 386 -0.05 8.76 -1.35
N PRO A 387 -0.55 7.83 -0.53
CA PRO A 387 -1.57 6.92 -1.00
C PRO A 387 -2.92 7.65 -1.07
N ILE A 388 -3.55 7.57 -2.20
CA ILE A 388 -4.95 7.90 -2.38
C ILE A 388 -5.74 6.62 -2.09
N LEU A 389 -6.10 6.38 -0.84
CA LEU A 389 -6.97 5.27 -0.51
C LEU A 389 -8.40 5.77 -0.26
N PRO A 390 -9.43 5.04 -0.77
CA PRO A 390 -10.80 5.35 -0.45
C PRO A 390 -11.01 5.22 1.05
N THR A 391 -11.52 6.28 1.67
CA THR A 391 -12.07 6.20 3.01
C THR A 391 -13.30 5.32 2.96
N LEU A 392 -13.22 4.10 3.46
CA LEU A 392 -14.40 3.32 3.77
C LEU A 392 -15.26 4.15 4.73
N ARG A 393 -16.40 4.63 4.26
CA ARG A 393 -17.41 5.27 5.09
C ARG A 393 -17.89 4.26 6.13
N GLY A 394 -17.81 4.65 7.36
CA GLY A 394 -18.59 4.07 8.46
C GLY A 394 -17.93 2.89 9.15
N GLY A 395 -17.34 3.17 10.25
CA GLY A 395 -16.95 2.21 11.26
C GLY A 395 -15.73 2.70 12.02
N LYS A 396 -15.90 3.15 13.23
CA LYS A 396 -14.84 3.28 14.22
C LYS A 396 -14.26 1.88 14.47
N GLY A 397 -13.45 1.41 13.54
CA GLY A 397 -12.70 0.16 13.64
C GLY A 397 -11.27 0.48 14.02
N LYS A 398 -10.88 0.16 15.23
CA LYS A 398 -9.46 0.12 15.62
C LYS A 398 -8.71 -0.75 14.61
N LEU A 399 -7.69 -0.18 13.98
CA LEU A 399 -6.68 -0.96 13.28
C LEU A 399 -6.06 -1.95 14.28
N PHE A 400 -6.16 -3.21 13.96
CA PHE A 400 -5.26 -4.23 14.49
C PHE A 400 -4.27 -4.66 13.40
N ALA A 401 -3.05 -4.88 13.86
CA ALA A 401 -1.85 -5.27 13.14
C ALA A 401 -2.04 -6.44 12.17
#